data_28ce00864fe06bb36dfb41d94173675c
#
_entry.id   28ce00864fe06bb36dfb41d94173675c
#
_cell.length_a   1.000
_cell.length_b   1.000
_cell.length_c   1.000
_cell.angle_alpha   90.00
_cell.angle_beta   90.00
_cell.angle_gamma   90.00
#
_symmetry.space_group_name_H-M   'P 1'
#
loop_
_entity.id
_entity.type
_entity.pdbx_description
1 polymer ?
#
loop_
_entity_poly.entity_id
_entity_poly.type
_entity_poly.pdbx_seq_one_letter_code
_entity_poly.pdbx_strand_id
1 'polypeptide(L)'
;MTASWMPTAREQVALQRHGHIQGLERVDAVWPWLAARHGTITAVDAPHAAHAERFSFAELAQRIATAAAAFQRQGVQEGDVVALFAENSPRWLVADQGLMRCGAADAVRGASAPVEELRYILDDCKATALVVQNADLWRRLDLTASQRQGLRLVLQLEGEPEQGVLGWEAFLASGAGQQSVTPTSGRTAIATVLYTSGT
;
A
#
# COMPACT_ATOMS: atom_id res chain seq x y z
N MET A 1 26.14 -0.80 -1.12
CA MET A 1 26.38 -2.22 -0.87
C MET A 1 25.06 -2.80 -0.39
N THR A 2 24.34 -3.49 -1.27
CA THR A 2 23.11 -4.19 -0.93
C THR A 2 23.48 -5.38 -0.05
N ALA A 3 23.15 -5.33 1.24
CA ALA A 3 23.25 -6.49 2.10
C ALA A 3 22.25 -7.53 1.58
N SER A 4 22.75 -8.51 0.83
CA SER A 4 21.97 -9.67 0.42
C SER A 4 21.72 -10.50 1.67
N TRP A 5 20.49 -10.40 2.23
CA TRP A 5 20.08 -11.33 3.28
C TRP A 5 20.01 -12.75 2.67
N MET A 6 20.77 -13.66 3.25
CA MET A 6 20.75 -15.07 2.86
C MET A 6 20.27 -15.87 4.06
N PRO A 7 19.17 -16.60 3.95
CA PRO A 7 18.69 -17.42 5.04
C PRO A 7 19.69 -18.51 5.42
N THR A 8 19.84 -18.78 6.69
CA THR A 8 20.62 -19.92 7.19
C THR A 8 20.02 -21.25 6.69
N ALA A 9 20.81 -22.32 6.71
CA ALA A 9 20.33 -23.66 6.28
C ALA A 9 19.07 -24.10 7.08
N ARG A 10 18.97 -23.74 8.37
CA ARG A 10 17.82 -24.04 9.21
C ARG A 10 16.58 -23.22 8.82
N GLU A 11 16.76 -21.94 8.49
CA GLU A 11 15.70 -21.07 7.99
C GLU A 11 15.25 -21.51 6.60
N GLN A 12 16.16 -21.95 5.73
CA GLN A 12 15.81 -22.52 4.41
C GLN A 12 14.91 -23.75 4.55
N VAL A 13 15.23 -24.67 5.47
CA VAL A 13 14.39 -25.84 5.74
C VAL A 13 13.03 -25.44 6.32
N ALA A 14 12.99 -24.45 7.21
CA ALA A 14 11.72 -23.91 7.76
C ALA A 14 10.89 -23.23 6.67
N LEU A 15 11.49 -22.42 5.80
CA LEU A 15 10.84 -21.77 4.66
C LEU A 15 10.29 -22.82 3.66
N GLN A 16 11.03 -23.89 3.39
CA GLN A 16 10.55 -24.98 2.54
C GLN A 16 9.33 -25.70 3.13
N ARG A 17 9.28 -25.87 4.45
CA ARG A 17 8.16 -26.55 5.14
C ARG A 17 6.94 -25.67 5.34
N HIS A 18 7.13 -24.37 5.58
CA HIS A 18 6.08 -23.46 6.01
C HIS A 18 5.92 -22.22 5.11
N GLY A 19 6.82 -21.99 4.18
CA GLY A 19 6.82 -20.81 3.31
C GLY A 19 5.86 -20.88 2.12
N HIS A 20 5.05 -21.94 2.02
CA HIS A 20 4.08 -22.09 0.94
C HIS A 20 2.68 -22.19 1.51
N ILE A 21 1.99 -21.06 1.59
CA ILE A 21 0.55 -21.08 1.84
C ILE A 21 -0.11 -21.59 0.53
N GLN A 22 -0.32 -22.90 0.44
CA GLN A 22 -1.11 -23.54 -0.63
C GLN A 22 -0.73 -23.15 -2.07
N GLY A 23 0.57 -22.99 -2.34
CA GLY A 23 1.06 -22.66 -3.69
C GLY A 23 0.95 -21.17 -4.07
N LEU A 24 0.61 -20.29 -3.14
CA LEU A 24 0.64 -18.87 -3.40
C LEU A 24 2.10 -18.39 -3.53
N GLU A 25 2.40 -17.74 -4.64
CA GLU A 25 3.75 -17.25 -4.95
C GLU A 25 3.94 -15.78 -4.60
N ARG A 26 2.83 -15.04 -4.40
CA ARG A 26 2.80 -13.60 -4.17
C ARG A 26 1.91 -13.28 -2.98
N VAL A 27 2.28 -12.26 -2.20
CA VAL A 27 1.53 -11.81 -1.02
C VAL A 27 0.11 -11.37 -1.41
N ASP A 28 -0.03 -10.62 -2.50
CA ASP A 28 -1.31 -10.11 -2.98
C ASP A 28 -2.29 -11.21 -3.44
N ALA A 29 -1.79 -12.41 -3.76
CA ALA A 29 -2.62 -13.54 -4.14
C ALA A 29 -3.42 -14.15 -2.96
N VAL A 30 -3.08 -13.80 -1.71
CA VAL A 30 -3.80 -14.26 -0.52
C VAL A 30 -5.25 -13.79 -0.51
N TRP A 31 -5.53 -12.59 -0.98
CA TRP A 31 -6.87 -11.99 -0.90
C TRP A 31 -7.89 -12.67 -1.82
N PRO A 32 -7.66 -12.87 -3.12
CA PRO A 32 -8.56 -13.64 -3.98
C PRO A 32 -8.66 -15.10 -3.51
N TRP A 33 -7.61 -15.69 -2.95
CA TRP A 33 -7.63 -17.03 -2.41
C TRP A 33 -8.55 -17.13 -1.16
N LEU A 34 -8.49 -16.16 -0.24
CA LEU A 34 -9.39 -16.07 0.92
C LEU A 34 -10.83 -15.78 0.49
N ALA A 35 -11.02 -14.87 -0.47
CA ALA A 35 -12.34 -14.55 -1.01
C ALA A 35 -13.05 -15.77 -1.59
N ALA A 36 -12.32 -16.63 -2.33
CA ALA A 36 -12.88 -17.84 -2.92
C ALA A 36 -13.30 -18.88 -1.87
N ARG A 37 -12.69 -18.91 -0.67
CA ARG A 37 -12.93 -19.91 0.39
C ARG A 37 -13.81 -19.38 1.50
N HIS A 38 -13.70 -18.11 1.81
CA HIS A 38 -14.27 -17.48 3.00
C HIS A 38 -14.98 -16.17 2.65
N GLY A 39 -15.43 -16.03 1.41
CA GLY A 39 -15.93 -14.77 0.85
C GLY A 39 -16.99 -14.05 1.68
N THR A 40 -17.87 -14.78 2.36
CA THR A 40 -18.95 -14.22 3.19
C THR A 40 -18.54 -13.92 4.63
N ILE A 41 -17.33 -14.36 5.05
CA ILE A 41 -16.85 -14.10 6.41
C ILE A 41 -16.38 -12.64 6.49
N THR A 42 -16.68 -11.97 7.60
CA THR A 42 -16.18 -10.61 7.87
C THR A 42 -14.65 -10.63 7.94
N ALA A 43 -14.02 -9.86 7.08
CA ALA A 43 -12.57 -9.67 7.03
C ALA A 43 -12.14 -8.45 7.80
N VAL A 44 -12.94 -7.38 7.75
CA VAL A 44 -12.69 -6.11 8.43
C VAL A 44 -13.95 -5.70 9.17
N ASP A 45 -13.79 -5.30 10.41
CA ASP A 45 -14.82 -4.68 11.24
C ASP A 45 -14.18 -3.54 12.03
N ALA A 46 -14.36 -2.31 11.57
CA ALA A 46 -13.75 -1.11 12.12
C ALA A 46 -14.82 -0.06 12.48
N PRO A 47 -15.64 -0.30 13.51
CA PRO A 47 -16.75 0.58 13.87
C PRO A 47 -16.28 1.93 14.43
N HIS A 48 -15.04 2.04 14.87
CA HIS A 48 -14.46 3.25 15.46
C HIS A 48 -13.48 3.98 14.53
N ALA A 49 -13.33 3.52 13.28
CA ALA A 49 -12.55 4.27 12.28
C ALA A 49 -13.24 5.60 11.96
N ALA A 50 -12.49 6.56 11.43
CA ALA A 50 -13.02 7.86 10.98
C ALA A 50 -14.22 7.69 10.02
N HIS A 51 -14.17 6.60 9.23
CA HIS A 51 -15.32 6.07 8.49
C HIS A 51 -15.53 4.63 8.97
N ALA A 52 -16.62 4.41 9.70
CA ALA A 52 -16.97 3.06 10.14
C ALA A 52 -17.16 2.16 8.91
N GLU A 53 -16.36 1.13 8.82
CA GLU A 53 -16.37 0.21 7.69
C GLU A 53 -16.42 -1.24 8.17
N ARG A 54 -17.23 -2.03 7.49
CA ARG A 54 -17.29 -3.48 7.69
C ARG A 54 -17.43 -4.13 6.33
N PHE A 55 -16.53 -5.07 6.03
CA PHE A 55 -16.62 -5.84 4.79
C PHE A 55 -16.10 -7.26 4.94
N SER A 56 -16.63 -8.12 4.10
CA SER A 56 -16.23 -9.52 3.97
C SER A 56 -14.92 -9.69 3.22
N PHE A 57 -14.36 -10.91 3.20
CA PHE A 57 -13.19 -11.23 2.37
C PHE A 57 -13.44 -11.00 0.88
N ALA A 58 -14.65 -11.25 0.38
CA ALA A 58 -14.97 -10.99 -1.02
C ALA A 58 -14.93 -9.50 -1.34
N GLU A 59 -15.55 -8.67 -0.48
CA GLU A 59 -15.56 -7.21 -0.64
C GLU A 59 -14.15 -6.62 -0.47
N LEU A 60 -13.36 -7.13 0.50
CA LEU A 60 -11.97 -6.70 0.66
C LEU A 60 -11.14 -6.99 -0.59
N ALA A 61 -11.19 -8.21 -1.11
CA ALA A 61 -10.48 -8.59 -2.33
C ALA A 61 -10.89 -7.73 -3.53
N GLN A 62 -12.18 -7.40 -3.64
CA GLN A 62 -12.69 -6.51 -4.69
C GLN A 62 -12.16 -5.08 -4.52
N ARG A 63 -12.17 -4.52 -3.30
CA ARG A 63 -11.65 -3.18 -3.00
C ARG A 63 -10.15 -3.09 -3.31
N ILE A 64 -9.37 -4.10 -2.94
CA ILE A 64 -7.94 -4.19 -3.25
C ILE A 64 -7.71 -4.23 -4.77
N ALA A 65 -8.50 -5.00 -5.51
CA ALA A 65 -8.39 -5.06 -6.96
C ALA A 65 -8.73 -3.71 -7.62
N THR A 66 -9.76 -3.03 -7.11
CA THR A 66 -10.15 -1.68 -7.56
C THR A 66 -9.06 -0.66 -7.27
N ALA A 67 -8.47 -0.69 -6.06
CA ALA A 67 -7.37 0.19 -5.69
C ALA A 67 -6.12 -0.04 -6.55
N ALA A 68 -5.77 -1.30 -6.84
CA ALA A 68 -4.67 -1.63 -7.74
C ALA A 68 -4.88 -1.04 -9.15
N ALA A 69 -6.08 -1.20 -9.72
CA ALA A 69 -6.42 -0.61 -11.01
C ALA A 69 -6.37 0.94 -10.96
N ALA A 70 -6.85 1.54 -9.86
CA ALA A 70 -6.79 2.98 -9.65
C ALA A 70 -5.33 3.48 -9.58
N PHE A 71 -4.45 2.83 -8.82
CA PHE A 71 -3.02 3.17 -8.77
C PHE A 71 -2.37 3.12 -10.14
N GLN A 72 -2.61 2.06 -10.91
CA GLN A 72 -2.08 1.94 -12.28
C GLN A 72 -2.58 3.05 -13.20
N ARG A 73 -3.86 3.43 -13.10
CA ARG A 73 -4.41 4.56 -13.86
C ARG A 73 -3.81 5.91 -13.47
N GLN A 74 -3.40 6.07 -12.22
CA GLN A 74 -2.69 7.26 -11.73
C GLN A 74 -1.18 7.21 -12.02
N GLY A 75 -0.74 6.23 -12.80
CA GLY A 75 0.63 6.14 -13.27
C GLY A 75 1.61 5.41 -12.34
N VAL A 76 1.11 4.76 -11.28
CA VAL A 76 1.94 3.86 -10.46
C VAL A 76 2.26 2.61 -11.27
N GLN A 77 3.53 2.25 -11.32
CA GLN A 77 4.07 1.15 -12.13
C GLN A 77 4.67 0.07 -11.24
N GLU A 78 4.82 -1.11 -11.82
CA GLU A 78 5.57 -2.20 -11.19
C GLU A 78 7.00 -1.76 -10.87
N GLY A 79 7.45 -2.02 -9.63
CA GLY A 79 8.76 -1.61 -9.13
C GLY A 79 8.84 -0.19 -8.56
N ASP A 80 7.76 0.59 -8.65
CA ASP A 80 7.70 1.89 -7.96
C ASP A 80 7.69 1.69 -6.43
N VAL A 81 8.16 2.72 -5.72
CA VAL A 81 7.97 2.84 -4.27
C VAL A 81 7.00 3.99 -4.00
N VAL A 82 6.00 3.75 -3.17
CA VAL A 82 4.98 4.72 -2.79
C VAL A 82 5.06 4.96 -1.29
N ALA A 83 5.28 6.20 -0.87
CA ALA A 83 5.24 6.53 0.55
C ALA A 83 3.78 6.47 1.06
N LEU A 84 3.55 5.74 2.16
CA LEU A 84 2.22 5.56 2.75
C LEU A 84 2.25 6.02 4.22
N PHE A 85 1.85 7.27 4.44
CA PHE A 85 1.90 7.94 5.74
C PHE A 85 0.50 8.07 6.32
N ALA A 86 0.08 7.06 7.06
CA ALA A 86 -1.22 7.00 7.71
C ALA A 86 -1.22 6.02 8.88
N GLU A 87 -2.14 6.20 9.81
CA GLU A 87 -2.43 5.20 10.83
C GLU A 87 -3.23 4.03 10.24
N ASN A 88 -3.13 2.88 10.87
CA ASN A 88 -3.85 1.68 10.44
C ASN A 88 -5.36 1.93 10.36
N SER A 89 -5.93 1.70 9.19
CA SER A 89 -7.36 1.84 8.94
C SER A 89 -7.79 0.90 7.80
N PRO A 90 -9.09 0.69 7.58
CA PRO A 90 -9.56 -0.07 6.43
C PRO A 90 -9.05 0.48 5.09
N ARG A 91 -9.02 1.81 4.95
CA ARG A 91 -8.51 2.49 3.74
C ARG A 91 -7.00 2.31 3.58
N TRP A 92 -6.25 2.39 4.69
CA TRP A 92 -4.83 2.09 4.72
C TRP A 92 -4.56 0.66 4.20
N LEU A 93 -5.28 -0.34 4.74
CA LEU A 93 -5.14 -1.75 4.32
C LEU A 93 -5.43 -1.93 2.82
N VAL A 94 -6.49 -1.30 2.32
CA VAL A 94 -6.85 -1.40 0.90
C VAL A 94 -5.80 -0.71 0.02
N ALA A 95 -5.24 0.42 0.45
CA ALA A 95 -4.17 1.11 -0.28
C ALA A 95 -2.89 0.27 -0.31
N ASP A 96 -2.39 -0.19 0.85
CA ASP A 96 -1.21 -1.03 1.01
C ASP A 96 -1.28 -2.28 0.11
N GLN A 97 -2.36 -3.04 0.23
CA GLN A 97 -2.53 -4.26 -0.55
C GLN A 97 -2.81 -3.99 -2.05
N GLY A 98 -3.41 -2.85 -2.36
CA GLY A 98 -3.57 -2.38 -3.74
C GLY A 98 -2.24 -2.08 -4.41
N LEU A 99 -1.29 -1.45 -3.69
CA LEU A 99 0.08 -1.22 -4.16
C LEU A 99 0.81 -2.54 -4.41
N MET A 100 0.79 -3.47 -3.46
CA MET A 100 1.40 -4.79 -3.66
C MET A 100 0.80 -5.54 -4.86
N ARG A 101 -0.52 -5.41 -5.06
CA ARG A 101 -1.21 -6.04 -6.19
C ARG A 101 -0.84 -5.43 -7.54
N CYS A 102 -0.52 -4.15 -7.63
CA CYS A 102 -0.01 -3.55 -8.86
C CYS A 102 1.52 -3.68 -9.03
N GLY A 103 2.20 -4.35 -8.10
CA GLY A 103 3.64 -4.62 -8.15
C GLY A 103 4.51 -3.48 -7.66
N ALA A 104 3.92 -2.48 -7.01
CA ALA A 104 4.65 -1.44 -6.31
C ALA A 104 4.93 -1.86 -4.86
N ALA A 105 5.98 -1.31 -4.29
CA ALA A 105 6.25 -1.41 -2.86
C ALA A 105 5.70 -0.17 -2.15
N ASP A 106 5.31 -0.31 -0.90
CA ASP A 106 5.09 0.84 -0.05
C ASP A 106 6.27 1.13 0.90
N ALA A 107 6.38 2.38 1.32
CA ALA A 107 7.24 2.81 2.41
C ALA A 107 6.34 3.39 3.51
N VAL A 108 6.10 2.57 4.55
CA VAL A 108 5.04 2.86 5.53
C VAL A 108 5.55 3.59 6.76
N ARG A 109 4.78 4.58 7.22
CA ARG A 109 5.00 5.24 8.51
C ARG A 109 3.69 5.80 9.07
N GLY A 110 3.51 5.79 10.39
CA GLY A 110 2.34 6.42 11.04
C GLY A 110 2.29 7.93 10.78
N ALA A 111 1.08 8.48 10.63
CA ALA A 111 0.85 9.90 10.39
C ALA A 111 1.33 10.80 11.55
N SER A 112 1.45 10.25 12.74
CA SER A 112 1.92 10.93 13.96
C SER A 112 3.45 11.09 14.03
N ALA A 113 4.21 10.47 13.13
CA ALA A 113 5.66 10.57 13.10
C ALA A 113 6.13 12.02 12.88
N PRO A 114 7.36 12.37 13.35
CA PRO A 114 7.97 13.66 13.07
C PRO A 114 8.03 13.95 11.57
N VAL A 115 7.72 15.20 11.19
CA VAL A 115 7.65 15.60 9.77
C VAL A 115 8.99 15.43 9.07
N GLU A 116 10.08 15.68 9.77
CA GLU A 116 11.45 15.52 9.27
C GLU A 116 11.75 14.05 8.92
N GLU A 117 11.23 13.12 9.72
CA GLU A 117 11.35 11.69 9.47
C GLU A 117 10.54 11.30 8.22
N LEU A 118 9.31 11.80 8.10
CA LEU A 118 8.46 11.52 6.93
C LEU A 118 9.07 12.07 5.64
N ARG A 119 9.64 13.28 5.67
CA ARG A 119 10.36 13.86 4.54
C ARG A 119 11.61 13.04 4.19
N TYR A 120 12.38 12.63 5.21
CA TYR A 120 13.53 11.77 5.01
C TYR A 120 13.15 10.46 4.31
N ILE A 121 12.10 9.78 4.78
CA ILE A 121 11.60 8.54 4.17
C ILE A 121 11.21 8.77 2.71
N LEU A 122 10.47 9.85 2.43
CA LEU A 122 10.03 10.18 1.08
C LEU A 122 11.21 10.33 0.11
N ASP A 123 12.27 11.02 0.55
CA ASP A 123 13.46 11.28 -0.27
C ASP A 123 14.35 10.04 -0.38
N ASP A 124 14.58 9.32 0.72
CA ASP A 124 15.47 8.16 0.80
C ASP A 124 14.96 6.98 -0.03
N CYS A 125 13.67 6.66 0.06
CA CYS A 125 13.06 5.61 -0.74
C CYS A 125 12.75 6.03 -2.19
N LYS A 126 12.99 7.30 -2.54
CA LYS A 126 12.71 7.88 -3.86
C LYS A 126 11.26 7.63 -4.29
N ALA A 127 10.33 7.90 -3.39
CA ALA A 127 8.92 7.66 -3.63
C ALA A 127 8.42 8.39 -4.88
N THR A 128 7.73 7.68 -5.76
CA THR A 128 7.14 8.22 -6.99
C THR A 128 5.70 8.67 -6.81
N ALA A 129 5.09 8.29 -5.69
CA ALA A 129 3.76 8.71 -5.26
C ALA A 129 3.69 8.76 -3.74
N LEU A 130 2.70 9.46 -3.22
CA LEU A 130 2.49 9.67 -1.79
C LEU A 130 1.02 9.43 -1.44
N VAL A 131 0.79 8.62 -0.41
CA VAL A 131 -0.50 8.45 0.24
C VAL A 131 -0.43 9.08 1.62
N VAL A 132 -1.31 10.01 1.92
CA VAL A 132 -1.41 10.69 3.22
C VAL A 132 -2.72 10.38 3.90
N GLN A 133 -2.73 10.35 5.23
CA GLN A 133 -3.95 10.13 5.97
C GLN A 133 -5.00 11.19 5.68
N ASN A 134 -4.65 12.46 5.79
CA ASN A 134 -5.59 13.59 5.69
C ASN A 134 -4.90 14.90 5.24
N ALA A 135 -5.69 15.95 5.06
CA ALA A 135 -5.23 17.26 4.65
C ALA A 135 -4.26 17.90 5.67
N ASP A 136 -4.42 17.63 6.96
CA ASP A 136 -3.52 18.18 7.99
C ASP A 136 -2.12 17.63 7.85
N LEU A 137 -1.98 16.33 7.61
CA LEU A 137 -0.68 15.72 7.35
C LEU A 137 -0.07 16.25 6.05
N TRP A 138 -0.87 16.37 4.98
CA TRP A 138 -0.40 16.93 3.71
C TRP A 138 0.18 18.34 3.88
N ARG A 139 -0.52 19.21 4.60
CA ARG A 139 -0.05 20.58 4.90
C ARG A 139 1.21 20.57 5.77
N ARG A 140 1.25 19.72 6.80
CA ARG A 140 2.41 19.58 7.70
C ARG A 140 3.67 19.11 6.97
N LEU A 141 3.52 18.27 5.97
CA LEU A 141 4.67 17.80 5.17
C LEU A 141 5.35 18.96 4.45
N ASP A 142 4.68 20.06 4.13
CA ASP A 142 5.24 21.28 3.54
C ASP A 142 6.34 20.97 2.50
N LEU A 143 6.00 20.10 1.54
CA LEU A 143 6.95 19.64 0.52
C LEU A 143 7.37 20.80 -0.38
N THR A 144 8.62 20.84 -0.74
CA THR A 144 9.13 21.77 -1.74
C THR A 144 8.48 21.57 -3.11
N ALA A 145 8.54 22.58 -3.96
CA ALA A 145 8.02 22.48 -5.33
C ALA A 145 8.66 21.31 -6.11
N SER A 146 9.98 21.08 -5.91
CA SER A 146 10.70 19.97 -6.55
C SER A 146 10.20 18.61 -6.08
N GLN A 147 9.99 18.42 -4.77
CA GLN A 147 9.44 17.17 -4.23
C GLN A 147 8.02 16.90 -4.76
N ARG A 148 7.16 17.94 -4.80
CA ARG A 148 5.80 17.80 -5.36
C ARG A 148 5.82 17.43 -6.85
N GLN A 149 6.70 18.01 -7.64
CA GLN A 149 6.82 17.69 -9.07
C GLN A 149 7.34 16.27 -9.32
N GLY A 150 8.08 15.69 -8.37
CA GLY A 150 8.55 14.31 -8.43
C GLY A 150 7.44 13.27 -8.18
N LEU A 151 6.30 13.69 -7.60
CA LEU A 151 5.19 12.80 -7.28
C LEU A 151 4.17 12.75 -8.42
N ARG A 152 3.93 11.57 -8.97
CA ARG A 152 2.88 11.35 -10.00
C ARG A 152 1.48 11.39 -9.40
N LEU A 153 1.36 11.02 -8.13
CA LEU A 153 0.10 10.96 -7.40
C LEU A 153 0.33 11.44 -5.96
N VAL A 154 -0.58 12.26 -5.47
CA VAL A 154 -0.80 12.45 -4.03
C VAL A 154 -2.23 12.03 -3.73
N LEU A 155 -2.40 10.99 -2.91
CA LEU A 155 -3.68 10.41 -2.51
C LEU A 155 -3.95 10.72 -1.04
N GLN A 156 -5.14 11.22 -0.75
CA GLN A 156 -5.62 11.45 0.63
C GLN A 156 -6.68 10.40 0.99
N LEU A 157 -6.49 9.73 2.14
CA LEU A 157 -7.39 8.66 2.59
C LEU A 157 -8.65 9.18 3.27
N GLU A 158 -8.57 10.28 4.01
CA GLU A 158 -9.64 10.76 4.89
C GLU A 158 -9.92 12.24 4.70
N GLY A 159 -11.20 12.62 4.80
CA GLY A 159 -11.67 14.00 4.71
C GLY A 159 -11.67 14.57 3.30
N GLU A 160 -12.02 15.86 3.19
CA GLU A 160 -12.05 16.57 1.92
C GLU A 160 -10.61 16.81 1.41
N PRO A 161 -10.29 16.47 0.16
CA PRO A 161 -8.94 16.62 -0.36
C PRO A 161 -8.59 18.10 -0.64
N GLU A 162 -7.33 18.43 -0.43
CA GLU A 162 -6.75 19.73 -0.81
C GLU A 162 -6.63 19.83 -2.35
N GLN A 163 -6.48 21.08 -2.83
CA GLN A 163 -6.28 21.31 -4.26
C GLN A 163 -5.03 20.58 -4.78
N GLY A 164 -5.19 19.82 -5.85
CA GLY A 164 -4.12 19.01 -6.45
C GLY A 164 -3.86 17.67 -5.75
N VAL A 165 -4.68 17.32 -4.76
CA VAL A 165 -4.65 16.02 -4.06
C VAL A 165 -5.87 15.21 -4.46
N LEU A 166 -5.68 13.94 -4.80
CA LEU A 166 -6.78 13.03 -5.14
C LEU A 166 -7.40 12.46 -3.85
N GLY A 167 -8.69 12.64 -3.66
CA GLY A 167 -9.43 12.05 -2.54
C GLY A 167 -9.75 10.58 -2.76
N TRP A 168 -9.92 9.83 -1.68
CA TRP A 168 -10.14 8.38 -1.67
C TRP A 168 -11.29 7.91 -2.56
N GLU A 169 -12.45 8.57 -2.48
CA GLU A 169 -13.63 8.14 -3.24
C GLU A 169 -13.43 8.34 -4.76
N ALA A 170 -12.86 9.47 -5.17
CA ALA A 170 -12.52 9.73 -6.57
C ALA A 170 -11.42 8.78 -7.06
N PHE A 171 -10.46 8.46 -6.21
CA PHE A 171 -9.43 7.47 -6.50
C PHE A 171 -10.04 6.10 -6.79
N LEU A 172 -10.86 5.54 -5.89
CA LEU A 172 -11.52 4.25 -6.10
C LEU A 172 -12.45 4.27 -7.31
N ALA A 173 -13.20 5.36 -7.53
CA ALA A 173 -14.05 5.51 -8.70
C ALA A 173 -13.25 5.41 -10.00
N SER A 174 -12.02 5.90 -10.03
CA SER A 174 -11.13 5.81 -11.20
C SER A 174 -10.75 4.37 -11.57
N GLY A 175 -10.70 3.46 -10.60
CA GLY A 175 -10.39 2.04 -10.80
C GLY A 175 -11.64 1.16 -10.99
N ALA A 176 -12.84 1.69 -10.74
CA ALA A 176 -14.07 0.90 -10.79
C ALA A 176 -14.32 0.33 -12.19
N GLY A 177 -14.64 -0.98 -12.24
CA GLY A 177 -14.87 -1.68 -13.51
C GLY A 177 -13.63 -1.93 -14.36
N GLN A 178 -12.44 -1.52 -13.88
CA GLN A 178 -11.18 -1.76 -14.56
C GLN A 178 -10.50 -3.03 -14.04
N GLN A 179 -9.76 -3.71 -14.90
CA GLN A 179 -8.89 -4.80 -14.50
C GLN A 179 -7.47 -4.26 -14.27
N SER A 180 -6.90 -4.57 -13.12
CA SER A 180 -5.48 -4.31 -12.88
C SER A 180 -4.63 -5.25 -13.71
N VAL A 181 -3.55 -4.72 -14.29
CA VAL A 181 -2.52 -5.55 -14.93
C VAL A 181 -1.77 -6.32 -13.84
N THR A 182 -1.69 -7.64 -13.99
CA THR A 182 -0.92 -8.46 -13.07
C THR A 182 0.57 -8.19 -13.26
N PRO A 183 1.32 -7.90 -12.20
CA PRO A 183 2.76 -7.70 -12.29
C PRO A 183 3.48 -8.96 -12.79
N THR A 184 4.58 -8.75 -13.48
CA THR A 184 5.45 -9.82 -14.00
C THR A 184 6.52 -10.23 -12.99
N SER A 185 6.81 -9.39 -12.00
CA SER A 185 7.77 -9.66 -10.93
C SER A 185 7.32 -10.82 -10.06
N GLY A 186 8.27 -11.71 -9.78
CA GLY A 186 8.06 -12.90 -8.96
C GLY A 186 8.34 -12.66 -7.49
N ARG A 187 8.71 -13.72 -6.77
CA ARG A 187 8.99 -13.76 -5.31
C ARG A 187 10.10 -12.80 -4.82
N THR A 188 10.92 -12.28 -5.71
CA THR A 188 12.03 -11.38 -5.38
C THR A 188 11.64 -9.90 -5.41
N ALA A 189 10.40 -9.57 -5.78
CA ALA A 189 9.89 -8.21 -5.73
C ALA A 189 9.80 -7.72 -4.29
N ILE A 190 10.19 -6.46 -4.07
CA ILE A 190 10.01 -5.79 -2.78
C ILE A 190 8.51 -5.50 -2.62
N ALA A 191 7.93 -5.92 -1.51
CA ALA A 191 6.54 -5.66 -1.18
C ALA A 191 6.39 -4.40 -0.31
N THR A 192 7.31 -4.21 0.64
CA THR A 192 7.29 -3.07 1.58
C THR A 192 8.70 -2.68 2.00
N VAL A 193 8.88 -1.41 2.32
CA VAL A 193 10.09 -0.82 2.91
C VAL A 193 9.75 -0.32 4.30
N LEU A 194 10.36 -0.90 5.32
CA LEU A 194 10.10 -0.55 6.71
C LEU A 194 11.25 0.29 7.28
N TYR A 195 10.93 1.45 7.79
CA TYR A 195 11.84 2.31 8.52
C TYR A 195 11.65 2.10 10.02
N THR A 196 12.72 1.66 10.69
CA THR A 196 12.74 1.45 12.14
C THR A 196 13.61 2.51 12.80
N SER A 197 13.28 2.90 14.04
CA SER A 197 14.21 3.66 14.88
C SER A 197 15.41 2.76 15.13
N GLY A 198 16.57 3.10 14.54
CA GLY A 198 17.81 2.36 14.73
C GLY A 198 18.14 2.21 16.22
N THR A 199 18.67 1.07 16.59
CA THR A 199 19.31 0.84 17.90
C THR A 199 20.72 1.35 17.91
#